data_7674b17febdd7d62495c777764e08fba
#
_entry.id   7674b17febdd7d62495c777764e08fba
#
_cell.length_a   1.000
_cell.length_b   1.000
_cell.length_c   1.000
_cell.angle_alpha   90.00
_cell.angle_beta   90.00
_cell.angle_gamma   90.00
#
_symmetry.space_group_name_H-M   'P 1'
#
loop_
_entity.id
_entity.type
_entity.pdbx_description
1 polymer ?
#
loop_
_entity_poly.entity_id
_entity_poly.type
_entity_poly.pdbx_seq_one_letter_code
_entity_poly.pdbx_strand_id
1 'polypeptide(L)'
;WSSDVFSSDLAMALLGAELLFYPTAIGSEPILECDSMPHWRRCMQGHAAANLMPVIAANRIGREVVQPCAENGGQESALEFYGSSFLTDETGEVILSASRDKEEILSQTYELDELRAKRLEWGLFRDRRPEYYGIIAGEKNGR
;
A
#
# COMPACT_ATOMS: atom_id res chain seq x y z
N TRP A 1 3.51 -2.23 -10.76
CA TRP A 1 2.70 -2.66 -9.61
C TRP A 1 2.67 -4.17 -9.60
N SER A 2 3.24 -4.76 -8.55
CA SER A 2 3.12 -6.19 -8.36
C SER A 2 1.68 -6.51 -7.94
N SER A 3 1.04 -7.43 -8.64
CA SER A 3 -0.30 -7.93 -8.31
C SER A 3 -0.38 -8.60 -6.94
N ASP A 4 0.77 -8.82 -6.29
CA ASP A 4 0.87 -9.47 -4.98
C ASP A 4 0.48 -8.53 -3.82
N VAL A 5 0.30 -7.23 -4.09
CA VAL A 5 -0.12 -6.25 -3.09
C VAL A 5 -1.54 -6.52 -2.57
N PHE A 6 -2.42 -7.13 -3.37
CA PHE A 6 -3.84 -7.26 -3.05
C PHE A 6 -4.22 -8.47 -2.16
N SER A 7 -3.31 -9.38 -1.88
CA SER A 7 -3.60 -10.55 -1.03
C SER A 7 -2.55 -10.80 0.05
N SER A 8 -1.44 -10.09 -0.03
CA SER A 8 -0.34 -10.23 0.94
C SER A 8 -0.66 -9.64 2.31
N ASP A 9 -1.47 -8.58 2.37
CA ASP A 9 -1.90 -7.94 3.61
C ASP A 9 -2.66 -8.90 4.54
N LEU A 10 -3.64 -9.64 4.00
CA LEU A 10 -4.36 -10.66 4.74
C LEU A 10 -3.43 -11.79 5.20
N ALA A 11 -2.52 -12.25 4.32
CA ALA A 11 -1.56 -13.29 4.68
C ALA A 11 -0.63 -12.84 5.82
N MET A 12 -0.11 -11.61 5.75
CA MET A 12 0.73 -11.03 6.80
C MET A 12 -0.03 -10.88 8.12
N ALA A 13 -1.29 -10.43 8.07
CA ALA A 13 -2.15 -10.32 9.24
C ALA A 13 -2.37 -11.69 9.91
N LEU A 14 -2.59 -12.74 9.12
CA LEU A 14 -2.76 -14.12 9.61
C LEU A 14 -1.47 -14.72 10.18
N LEU A 15 -0.31 -14.26 9.69
CA LEU A 15 1.01 -14.62 10.24
C LEU A 15 1.38 -13.81 11.49
N GLY A 16 0.51 -12.90 11.94
CA GLY A 16 0.67 -12.16 13.19
C GLY A 16 1.23 -10.75 13.03
N ALA A 17 1.24 -10.18 11.82
CA ALA A 17 1.59 -8.78 11.66
C ALA A 17 0.60 -7.87 12.41
N GLU A 18 1.12 -6.84 13.05
CA GLU A 18 0.33 -5.85 13.81
C GLU A 18 0.32 -4.49 13.14
N LEU A 19 1.33 -4.20 12.32
CA LEU A 19 1.47 -3.01 11.50
C LEU A 19 1.95 -3.40 10.09
N LEU A 20 1.49 -2.68 9.07
CA LEU A 20 1.95 -2.85 7.69
C LEU A 20 2.78 -1.65 7.23
N PHE A 21 3.98 -1.91 6.76
CA PHE A 21 4.86 -0.90 6.19
C PHE A 21 4.96 -1.07 4.68
N TYR A 22 4.62 -0.02 3.95
CA TYR A 22 4.75 0.05 2.49
C TYR A 22 5.79 1.10 2.09
N PRO A 23 7.08 0.74 2.01
CA PRO A 23 8.07 1.60 1.37
C PRO A 23 7.86 1.57 -0.14
N THR A 24 7.53 2.71 -0.74
CA THR A 24 7.16 2.82 -2.14
C THR A 24 7.95 3.89 -2.89
N ALA A 25 8.09 3.69 -4.19
CA ALA A 25 8.55 4.69 -5.14
C ALA A 25 7.50 4.78 -6.27
N ILE A 26 6.35 5.33 -5.92
CA ILE A 26 5.19 5.39 -6.81
C ILE A 26 4.96 6.83 -7.28
N GLY A 27 4.69 6.99 -8.56
CA GLY A 27 4.49 8.28 -9.19
C GLY A 27 3.57 8.17 -10.39
N SER A 28 3.40 9.28 -11.08
CA SER A 28 2.65 9.38 -12.32
C SER A 28 3.60 9.69 -13.47
N GLU A 29 3.38 9.05 -14.60
CA GLU A 29 4.02 9.47 -15.84
C GLU A 29 3.32 10.72 -16.37
N PRO A 30 4.04 11.84 -16.58
CA PRO A 30 3.43 13.09 -17.06
C PRO A 30 2.68 12.93 -18.38
N ILE A 31 3.11 12.01 -19.25
CA ILE A 31 2.50 11.74 -20.55
C ILE A 31 1.08 11.15 -20.43
N LEU A 32 0.79 10.43 -19.35
CA LEU A 32 -0.51 9.78 -19.17
C LEU A 32 -1.58 10.71 -18.59
N GLU A 33 -1.22 11.92 -18.20
CA GLU A 33 -2.12 12.91 -17.58
C GLU A 33 -3.01 12.35 -16.46
N CYS A 34 -2.51 11.32 -15.75
CA CYS A 34 -3.26 10.61 -14.74
C CYS A 34 -2.59 10.76 -13.36
N ASP A 35 -3.33 11.30 -12.38
CA ASP A 35 -2.91 11.29 -10.98
C ASP A 35 -3.37 10.01 -10.30
N SER A 36 -2.46 9.04 -10.15
CA SER A 36 -2.75 7.76 -9.52
C SER A 36 -2.72 7.80 -7.98
N MET A 37 -2.29 8.91 -7.36
CA MET A 37 -2.15 9.01 -5.91
C MET A 37 -3.44 8.71 -5.14
N PRO A 38 -4.63 9.24 -5.53
CA PRO A 38 -5.87 8.94 -4.82
C PRO A 38 -6.25 7.45 -4.88
N HIS A 39 -5.95 6.78 -5.99
CA HIS A 39 -6.18 5.35 -6.14
C HIS A 39 -5.25 4.55 -5.22
N TRP A 40 -3.95 4.80 -5.29
CA TRP A 40 -2.96 4.17 -4.43
C TRP A 40 -3.31 4.31 -2.94
N ARG A 41 -3.65 5.53 -2.49
CA ARG A 41 -4.02 5.80 -1.10
C ARG A 41 -5.23 4.99 -0.67
N ARG A 42 -6.30 4.93 -1.49
CA ARG A 42 -7.50 4.15 -1.17
C ARG A 42 -7.21 2.65 -1.05
N CYS A 43 -6.34 2.10 -1.89
CA CYS A 43 -5.94 0.71 -1.78
C CYS A 43 -5.26 0.45 -0.43
N MET A 44 -4.31 1.29 -0.03
CA MET A 44 -3.61 1.14 1.26
C MET A 44 -4.57 1.31 2.46
N GLN A 45 -5.48 2.27 2.40
CA GLN A 45 -6.54 2.43 3.41
C GLN A 45 -7.45 1.19 3.47
N GLY A 46 -7.76 0.59 2.32
CA GLY A 46 -8.51 -0.66 2.25
C GLY A 46 -7.80 -1.82 2.94
N HIS A 47 -6.48 -1.94 2.80
CA HIS A 47 -5.70 -2.96 3.52
C HIS A 47 -5.74 -2.75 5.03
N ALA A 48 -5.64 -1.51 5.51
CA ALA A 48 -5.77 -1.21 6.93
C ALA A 48 -7.17 -1.61 7.45
N ALA A 49 -8.21 -1.13 6.80
CA ALA A 49 -9.60 -1.37 7.21
C ALA A 49 -9.99 -2.85 7.17
N ALA A 50 -9.60 -3.57 6.10
CA ALA A 50 -9.94 -4.99 5.92
C ALA A 50 -9.29 -5.89 6.98
N ASN A 51 -8.13 -5.49 7.53
CA ASN A 51 -7.37 -6.28 8.47
C ASN A 51 -7.36 -5.73 9.90
N LEU A 52 -8.05 -4.61 10.16
CA LEU A 52 -7.96 -3.85 11.41
C LEU A 52 -6.49 -3.68 11.86
N MET A 53 -5.67 -3.15 10.97
CA MET A 53 -4.23 -3.08 11.14
C MET A 53 -3.70 -1.79 10.51
N PRO A 54 -3.06 -0.89 11.29
CA PRO A 54 -2.54 0.36 10.74
C PRO A 54 -1.57 0.16 9.58
N VAL A 55 -1.64 1.05 8.61
CA VAL A 55 -0.73 1.11 7.47
C VAL A 55 0.16 2.34 7.57
N ILE A 56 1.44 2.13 7.38
CA ILE A 56 2.49 3.14 7.30
C ILE A 56 3.04 3.14 5.87
N ALA A 57 2.61 4.08 5.05
CA ALA A 57 3.03 4.19 3.65
C ALA A 57 4.04 5.33 3.49
N ALA A 58 5.28 4.97 3.19
CA ALA A 58 6.35 5.90 2.88
C ALA A 58 6.61 5.93 1.38
N ASN A 59 6.48 7.09 0.74
CA ASN A 59 6.65 7.23 -0.68
C ASN A 59 7.73 8.26 -1.03
N ARG A 60 8.39 8.02 -2.16
CA ARG A 60 9.40 8.90 -2.72
C ARG A 60 8.78 10.20 -3.25
N ILE A 61 9.58 11.27 -3.28
CA ILE A 61 9.27 12.56 -3.91
C ILE A 61 10.24 12.84 -5.07
N GLY A 62 9.87 13.78 -5.93
CA GLY A 62 10.71 14.35 -6.97
C GLY A 62 10.54 13.69 -8.33
N ARG A 63 11.27 14.22 -9.30
CA ARG A 63 11.20 13.80 -10.70
C ARG A 63 12.44 13.03 -11.12
N GLU A 64 12.23 11.94 -11.81
CA GLU A 64 13.28 11.15 -12.46
C GLU A 64 13.04 11.12 -13.97
N VAL A 65 14.08 11.41 -14.72
CA VAL A 65 14.04 11.40 -16.19
C VAL A 65 14.93 10.28 -16.69
N VAL A 66 14.34 9.38 -17.47
CA VAL A 66 15.07 8.30 -18.15
C VAL A 66 15.54 8.81 -19.49
N GLN A 67 16.87 8.89 -19.67
CA GLN A 67 17.48 9.29 -20.93
C GLN A 67 17.39 8.16 -21.96
N PRO A 68 17.16 8.47 -23.24
CA PRO A 68 17.21 7.48 -24.29
C PRO A 68 18.58 6.80 -24.37
N CYS A 69 18.61 5.48 -24.38
CA CYS A 69 19.80 4.67 -24.57
C CYS A 69 19.47 3.37 -25.34
N ALA A 70 20.48 2.63 -25.76
CA ALA A 70 20.27 1.40 -26.51
C ALA A 70 19.52 0.33 -25.71
N GLU A 71 19.79 0.26 -24.39
CA GLU A 71 19.22 -0.71 -23.47
C GLU A 71 17.71 -0.50 -23.23
N ASN A 72 17.22 0.74 -23.34
CA ASN A 72 15.79 1.05 -23.20
C ASN A 72 15.08 1.25 -24.56
N GLY A 73 15.73 0.86 -25.66
CA GLY A 73 15.17 1.00 -27.00
C GLY A 73 15.02 2.44 -27.49
N GLY A 74 15.82 3.36 -26.93
CA GLY A 74 15.74 4.79 -27.26
C GLY A 74 14.55 5.51 -26.67
N GLN A 75 13.88 4.94 -25.68
CA GLN A 75 12.70 5.51 -25.05
C GLN A 75 13.10 6.65 -24.11
N GLU A 76 12.46 7.82 -24.29
CA GLU A 76 12.48 8.91 -23.33
C GLU A 76 11.22 8.83 -22.46
N SER A 77 11.39 8.87 -21.16
CA SER A 77 10.27 8.92 -20.22
C SER A 77 10.65 9.72 -18.96
N ALA A 78 9.65 10.14 -18.23
CA ALA A 78 9.85 10.78 -16.94
C ALA A 78 8.81 10.24 -15.94
N LEU A 79 9.21 10.14 -14.67
CA LEU A 79 8.34 9.74 -13.58
C LEU A 79 8.34 10.84 -12.52
N GLU A 80 7.16 11.32 -12.17
CA GLU A 80 6.96 12.28 -11.09
C GLU A 80 6.50 11.53 -9.86
N PHE A 81 7.38 11.36 -8.88
CA PHE A 81 7.04 10.76 -7.59
C PHE A 81 6.28 11.77 -6.74
N TYR A 82 5.06 11.46 -6.38
CA TYR A 82 4.13 12.40 -5.76
C TYR A 82 4.14 12.40 -4.23
N GLY A 83 5.17 11.81 -3.58
CA GLY A 83 5.26 11.81 -2.13
C GLY A 83 3.98 11.32 -1.47
N SER A 84 3.31 12.20 -0.74
CA SER A 84 2.01 11.92 -0.10
C SER A 84 2.06 10.74 0.86
N SER A 85 3.21 10.50 1.50
CA SER A 85 3.36 9.49 2.57
C SER A 85 2.30 9.69 3.63
N PHE A 86 1.81 8.63 4.24
CA PHE A 86 0.75 8.74 5.23
C PHE A 86 0.74 7.57 6.20
N LEU A 87 0.07 7.80 7.34
CA LEU A 87 -0.20 6.80 8.35
C LEU A 87 -1.71 6.70 8.56
N THR A 88 -2.20 5.48 8.74
CA THR A 88 -3.61 5.25 9.09
C THR A 88 -3.74 4.73 10.52
N ASP A 89 -4.95 4.83 11.06
CA ASP A 89 -5.38 3.97 12.15
C ASP A 89 -5.76 2.57 11.62
N GLU A 90 -6.23 1.71 12.49
CA GLU A 90 -6.66 0.35 12.16
C GLU A 90 -7.95 0.28 11.33
N THR A 91 -8.71 1.37 11.27
CA THR A 91 -9.94 1.45 10.46
C THR A 91 -9.70 1.94 9.05
N GLY A 92 -8.44 2.34 8.74
CA GLY A 92 -8.04 2.92 7.48
C GLY A 92 -8.22 4.44 7.39
N GLU A 93 -8.60 5.11 8.47
CA GLU A 93 -8.62 6.56 8.55
C GLU A 93 -7.19 7.11 8.51
N VAL A 94 -6.94 8.09 7.64
CA VAL A 94 -5.62 8.74 7.54
C VAL A 94 -5.46 9.70 8.71
N ILE A 95 -4.55 9.38 9.63
CA ILE A 95 -4.28 10.18 10.82
C ILE A 95 -3.16 11.20 10.61
N LEU A 96 -2.19 10.90 9.74
CA LEU A 96 -1.11 11.82 9.36
C LEU A 96 -0.82 11.69 7.87
N SER A 97 -0.50 12.81 7.23
CA SER A 97 -0.16 12.85 5.81
C SER A 97 0.95 13.87 5.56
N ALA A 98 1.98 13.46 4.82
CA ALA A 98 3.02 14.33 4.29
C ALA A 98 2.58 15.04 3.00
N SER A 99 3.28 16.09 2.65
CA SER A 99 3.10 16.83 1.40
C SER A 99 3.54 15.98 0.19
N ARG A 100 3.27 16.52 -1.01
CA ARG A 100 3.64 15.85 -2.26
C ARG A 100 5.09 16.07 -2.67
N ASP A 101 5.71 17.13 -2.21
CA ASP A 101 6.91 17.72 -2.78
C ASP A 101 8.04 17.96 -1.77
N LYS A 102 7.83 17.67 -0.49
CA LYS A 102 8.82 17.92 0.56
C LYS A 102 9.19 16.65 1.31
N GLU A 103 10.42 16.59 1.76
CA GLU A 103 10.86 15.59 2.72
C GLU A 103 10.30 15.94 4.10
N GLU A 104 9.58 14.99 4.68
CA GLU A 104 8.94 15.15 5.98
C GLU A 104 9.10 13.87 6.82
N ILE A 105 9.12 14.05 8.13
CA ILE A 105 9.11 12.95 9.10
C ILE A 105 7.73 12.94 9.76
N LEU A 106 7.02 11.84 9.60
CA LEU A 106 5.77 11.57 10.31
C LEU A 106 6.05 10.64 11.49
N SER A 107 5.44 10.91 12.64
CA SER A 107 5.60 10.08 13.85
C SER A 107 4.25 9.83 14.49
N GLN A 108 3.98 8.58 14.82
CA GLN A 108 2.76 8.13 15.48
C GLN A 108 3.05 7.00 16.46
N THR A 109 2.36 7.00 17.58
CA THR A 109 2.38 5.90 18.55
C THR A 109 1.12 5.06 18.38
N TYR A 110 1.26 3.74 18.40
CA TYR A 110 0.16 2.78 18.36
C TYR A 110 0.21 1.88 19.59
N GLU A 111 -0.95 1.72 20.25
CA GLU A 111 -1.11 0.80 21.38
C GLU A 111 -1.45 -0.60 20.85
N LEU A 112 -0.44 -1.44 20.67
CA LEU A 112 -0.58 -2.73 19.98
C LEU A 112 -1.55 -3.69 20.70
N ASP A 113 -1.60 -3.66 22.02
CA ASP A 113 -2.52 -4.50 22.78
C ASP A 113 -3.98 -4.11 22.56
N GLU A 114 -4.27 -2.81 22.44
CA GLU A 114 -5.61 -2.31 22.09
C GLU A 114 -6.01 -2.72 20.69
N LEU A 115 -5.10 -2.58 19.72
CA LEU A 115 -5.32 -3.00 18.32
C LEU A 115 -5.61 -4.51 18.26
N ARG A 116 -4.87 -5.31 19.00
CA ARG A 116 -5.08 -6.77 19.07
C ARG A 116 -6.43 -7.12 19.68
N ALA A 117 -6.82 -6.48 20.78
CA ALA A 117 -8.10 -6.69 21.43
C ALA A 117 -9.27 -6.37 20.45
N LYS A 118 -9.22 -5.21 19.81
CA LYS A 118 -10.22 -4.77 18.84
C LYS A 118 -10.36 -5.74 17.66
N ARG A 119 -9.23 -6.23 17.13
CA ARG A 119 -9.23 -7.22 16.04
C ARG A 119 -9.91 -8.52 16.44
N LEU A 120 -9.73 -8.98 17.68
CA LEU A 120 -10.38 -10.17 18.20
C LEU A 120 -11.88 -9.97 18.41
N GLU A 121 -12.30 -8.80 18.90
CA GLU A 121 -13.72 -8.46 19.12
C GLU A 121 -14.53 -8.48 17.83
N TRP A 122 -13.98 -7.90 16.75
CA TRP A 122 -14.69 -7.79 15.48
C TRP A 122 -14.82 -9.13 14.75
N GLY A 123 -14.05 -10.13 15.10
CA GLY A 123 -14.17 -11.49 14.58
C GLY A 123 -13.83 -11.67 13.10
N LEU A 124 -13.24 -10.67 12.44
CA LEU A 124 -12.94 -10.68 10.99
C LEU A 124 -12.18 -11.93 10.54
N PHE A 125 -11.19 -12.35 11.32
CA PHE A 125 -10.38 -13.52 10.97
C PHE A 125 -11.02 -14.84 11.38
N ARG A 126 -11.83 -14.85 12.43
CA ARG A 126 -12.60 -16.01 12.88
C ARG A 126 -13.65 -16.40 11.85
N ASP A 127 -14.32 -15.42 11.28
CA ASP A 127 -15.48 -15.61 10.42
C ASP A 127 -15.11 -15.80 8.93
N ARG A 128 -13.78 -15.93 8.63
CA ARG A 128 -13.30 -16.24 7.29
C ARG A 128 -13.83 -17.58 6.76
N ARG A 129 -13.95 -17.65 5.46
CA ARG A 129 -14.40 -18.84 4.73
C ARG A 129 -13.30 -19.38 3.82
N PRO A 130 -12.21 -19.98 4.38
CA PRO A 130 -11.04 -20.44 3.62
C PRO A 130 -11.39 -21.40 2.50
N GLU A 131 -12.47 -22.15 2.63
CA GLU A 131 -12.97 -23.08 1.61
C GLU A 131 -13.33 -22.42 0.26
N TYR A 132 -13.53 -21.10 0.24
CA TYR A 132 -13.80 -20.35 -0.99
C TYR A 132 -12.56 -19.69 -1.60
N TYR A 133 -11.41 -19.73 -0.93
CA TYR A 133 -10.21 -19.00 -1.37
C TYR A 133 -9.34 -19.78 -2.37
N GLY A 134 -9.69 -21.01 -2.68
CA GLY A 134 -8.92 -21.85 -3.62
C GLY A 134 -8.67 -21.19 -4.98
N ILE A 135 -9.61 -20.37 -5.46
CA ILE A 135 -9.45 -19.65 -6.72
C ILE A 135 -8.36 -18.58 -6.68
N ILE A 136 -8.08 -18.02 -5.49
CA ILE A 136 -7.02 -17.01 -5.28
C ILE A 136 -5.66 -17.71 -5.15
N ALA A 137 -5.63 -18.89 -4.51
CA ALA A 137 -4.43 -19.67 -4.26
C ALA A 137 -4.05 -20.59 -5.42
N GLY A 138 -4.91 -20.75 -6.42
CA GLY A 138 -4.68 -21.59 -7.58
C GLY A 138 -3.50 -21.11 -8.42
N GLU A 139 -2.71 -22.06 -8.95
CA GLU A 139 -1.64 -21.76 -9.89
C GLU A 139 -2.19 -20.96 -11.07
N LYS A 140 -1.40 -19.98 -11.53
CA LYS A 140 -1.68 -19.26 -12.79
C LYS A 140 -1.78 -20.29 -13.90
N ASN A 141 -3.00 -20.76 -14.20
CA ASN A 141 -3.24 -21.43 -15.46
C ASN A 141 -2.87 -20.43 -16.55
N GLY A 142 -1.76 -20.69 -17.23
CA GLY A 142 -1.20 -19.82 -18.24
C GLY A 142 -2.28 -19.42 -19.26
N ARG A 143 -2.55 -18.14 -19.33
CA ARG A 143 -3.15 -17.47 -20.46
C ARG A 143 -2.14 -16.49 -21.01
#